data_66d1317e247cd8e25fc6c1f703e22dfd
#
_entry.id   66d1317e247cd8e25fc6c1f703e22dfd
#
_cell.length_a   1.000
_cell.length_b   1.000
_cell.length_c   1.000
_cell.angle_alpha   90.00
_cell.angle_beta   90.00
_cell.angle_gamma   90.00
#
_symmetry.space_group_name_H-M   'P 1'
#
loop_
_entity.id
_entity.type
_entity.pdbx_description
1 polymer ?
#
loop_
_entity_poly.entity_id
_entity_poly.type
_entity_poly.pdbx_seq_one_letter_code
_entity_poly.pdbx_strand_id
1 'polypeptide(L)'
;MILNILDNILLPAVQANKAGNEIGKRNRKGNRRSETELLKGAENLMKKLSVSELAGRSITRVSGGQLQRACICRSMINHPEILFADEPTGALNKSAAAEVMEEFIKLNREGTTILLVTHDSKVASRCSRILYLLDGNICGELKLPKAEGSMEKQREETVNNWLMEMGW
;
A
#
# COMPACT_ATOMS: atom_id res chain seq x y z
N MET A 1 -25.40 7.98 -5.46
CA MET A 1 -25.00 7.95 -4.04
C MET A 1 -23.48 7.96 -4.02
N ILE A 2 -22.85 8.95 -3.41
CA ILE A 2 -21.39 9.01 -3.28
C ILE A 2 -21.02 8.21 -2.03
N LEU A 3 -20.22 7.14 -2.20
CA LEU A 3 -19.73 6.33 -1.09
C LEU A 3 -18.78 7.16 -0.20
N ASN A 4 -18.94 7.05 1.12
CA ASN A 4 -17.98 7.61 2.07
C ASN A 4 -16.70 6.78 2.14
N ILE A 5 -15.71 7.19 2.94
CA ILE A 5 -14.42 6.51 3.09
C ILE A 5 -14.60 5.07 3.61
N LEU A 6 -15.42 4.86 4.63
CA LEU A 6 -15.67 3.54 5.21
C LEU A 6 -16.31 2.59 4.19
N ASP A 7 -17.32 3.07 3.45
CA ASP A 7 -17.97 2.29 2.39
C ASP A 7 -16.96 1.86 1.32
N ASN A 8 -16.06 2.77 0.92
CA ASN A 8 -15.00 2.47 -0.04
C ASN A 8 -14.02 1.40 0.47
N ILE A 9 -13.65 1.46 1.75
CA ILE A 9 -12.75 0.47 2.38
C ILE A 9 -13.42 -0.90 2.45
N LEU A 10 -14.71 -0.96 2.77
CA LEU A 10 -15.46 -2.21 2.89
C LEU A 10 -15.78 -2.88 1.55
N LEU A 11 -15.82 -2.11 0.46
CA LEU A 11 -16.29 -2.58 -0.85
C LEU A 11 -15.61 -3.89 -1.33
N PRO A 12 -14.28 -4.06 -1.30
CA PRO A 12 -13.64 -5.30 -1.74
C PRO A 12 -14.01 -6.51 -0.87
N ALA A 13 -14.21 -6.30 0.42
CA ALA A 13 -14.59 -7.37 1.34
C ALA A 13 -16.03 -7.83 1.13
N VAL A 14 -16.95 -6.88 0.89
CA VAL A 14 -18.34 -7.18 0.54
C VAL A 14 -18.42 -7.93 -0.79
N GLN A 15 -17.63 -7.52 -1.78
CA GLN A 15 -17.56 -8.19 -3.08
C GLN A 15 -16.99 -9.61 -2.95
N ALA A 16 -15.93 -9.81 -2.16
CA ALA A 16 -15.37 -11.14 -1.90
C ALA A 16 -16.40 -12.07 -1.22
N ASN A 17 -17.18 -11.56 -0.28
CA ASN A 17 -18.26 -12.32 0.35
C ASN A 17 -19.36 -12.72 -0.65
N LYS A 18 -19.71 -11.85 -1.63
CA LYS A 18 -20.69 -12.14 -2.69
C LYS A 18 -20.13 -13.18 -3.67
N ALA A 19 -18.89 -13.01 -4.14
CA ALA A 19 -18.25 -13.96 -5.05
C ALA A 19 -18.10 -15.36 -4.42
N GLY A 20 -17.82 -15.44 -3.12
CA GLY A 20 -17.80 -16.69 -2.37
C GLY A 20 -19.13 -17.46 -2.41
N ASN A 21 -20.27 -16.76 -2.52
CA ASN A 21 -21.59 -17.41 -2.69
C ASN A 21 -21.80 -18.02 -4.09
N GLU A 22 -21.21 -17.43 -5.13
CA GLU A 22 -21.32 -17.92 -6.51
C GLU A 22 -20.33 -19.05 -6.80
N ILE A 23 -19.11 -18.97 -6.22
CA ILE A 23 -18.04 -19.96 -6.38
C ILE A 23 -18.17 -21.13 -5.39
N GLY A 24 -18.90 -20.97 -4.29
CA GLY A 24 -19.08 -21.95 -3.20
C GLY A 24 -19.82 -23.24 -3.60
N LYS A 25 -20.29 -23.35 -4.86
CA LYS A 25 -20.72 -24.64 -5.46
C LYS A 25 -19.52 -25.53 -5.89
N ARG A 26 -18.28 -25.04 -5.84
CA ARG A 26 -17.05 -25.78 -6.13
C ARG A 26 -16.02 -25.60 -5.01
N ASN A 27 -16.11 -26.46 -3.98
CA ASN A 27 -15.06 -26.80 -3.01
C ASN A 27 -14.00 -25.74 -2.68
N ARG A 28 -14.38 -24.69 -1.93
CA ARG A 28 -13.49 -24.01 -0.97
C ARG A 28 -14.36 -23.51 0.17
N LYS A 29 -14.06 -23.93 1.42
CA LYS A 29 -14.57 -23.33 2.65
C LYS A 29 -14.03 -21.90 2.76
N GLY A 30 -14.52 -20.98 1.94
CA GLY A 30 -14.32 -19.56 2.12
C GLY A 30 -15.17 -19.15 3.33
N ASN A 31 -14.52 -18.93 4.47
CA ASN A 31 -15.18 -18.49 5.69
C ASN A 31 -15.76 -17.10 5.42
N ARG A 32 -17.09 -17.02 5.20
CA ARG A 32 -17.78 -15.75 4.99
C ARG A 32 -17.71 -14.93 6.26
N ARG A 33 -17.08 -13.77 6.20
CA ARG A 33 -17.02 -12.83 7.33
C ARG A 33 -18.40 -12.18 7.51
N SER A 34 -18.87 -12.08 8.75
CA SER A 34 -20.08 -11.35 9.10
C SER A 34 -19.88 -9.84 8.85
N GLU A 35 -20.95 -9.10 8.71
CA GLU A 35 -20.91 -7.65 8.57
C GLU A 35 -20.19 -6.98 9.75
N THR A 36 -20.44 -7.48 10.96
CA THR A 36 -19.77 -7.00 12.18
C THR A 36 -18.25 -7.25 12.14
N GLU A 37 -17.80 -8.38 11.63
CA GLU A 37 -16.36 -8.69 11.48
C GLU A 37 -15.72 -7.79 10.42
N LEU A 38 -16.41 -7.52 9.31
CA LEU A 38 -15.92 -6.60 8.28
C LEU A 38 -15.79 -5.17 8.81
N LEU A 39 -16.79 -4.68 9.54
CA LEU A 39 -16.76 -3.35 10.16
C LEU A 39 -15.61 -3.23 11.15
N LYS A 40 -15.46 -4.18 12.08
CA LYS A 40 -14.35 -4.20 13.04
C LYS A 40 -12.99 -4.26 12.33
N GLY A 41 -12.87 -5.05 11.25
CA GLY A 41 -11.65 -5.11 10.44
C GLY A 41 -11.30 -3.76 9.80
N ALA A 42 -12.30 -3.08 9.23
CA ALA A 42 -12.12 -1.76 8.63
C ALA A 42 -11.74 -0.70 9.68
N GLU A 43 -12.43 -0.68 10.83
CA GLU A 43 -12.13 0.24 11.94
C GLU A 43 -10.69 0.05 12.46
N ASN A 44 -10.25 -1.20 12.63
CA ASN A 44 -8.89 -1.51 13.06
C ASN A 44 -7.83 -1.02 12.05
N LEU A 45 -8.07 -1.25 10.75
CA LEU A 45 -7.18 -0.75 9.70
C LEU A 45 -7.16 0.78 9.66
N MET A 46 -8.31 1.43 9.76
CA MET A 46 -8.42 2.89 9.79
C MET A 46 -7.70 3.49 11.00
N LYS A 47 -7.80 2.85 12.17
CA LYS A 47 -7.08 3.26 13.37
C LYS A 47 -5.58 3.11 13.18
N LYS A 48 -5.14 1.97 12.64
CA LYS A 48 -3.73 1.68 12.37
C LYS A 48 -3.10 2.69 11.42
N LEU A 49 -3.83 3.10 10.37
CA LEU A 49 -3.37 4.03 9.34
C LEU A 49 -3.76 5.50 9.65
N SER A 50 -4.21 5.79 10.87
CA SER A 50 -4.53 7.14 11.37
C SER A 50 -5.52 7.90 10.47
N VAL A 51 -6.63 7.21 10.10
CA VAL A 51 -7.71 7.77 9.26
C VAL A 51 -9.12 7.49 9.82
N SER A 52 -9.23 7.12 11.10
CA SER A 52 -10.52 6.76 11.73
C SER A 52 -11.54 7.90 11.66
N GLU A 53 -11.10 9.15 11.81
CA GLU A 53 -11.94 10.35 11.78
C GLU A 53 -12.53 10.65 10.40
N LEU A 54 -12.09 9.91 9.37
CA LEU A 54 -12.53 10.10 7.98
C LEU A 54 -13.69 9.17 7.60
N ALA A 55 -14.10 8.22 8.44
CA ALA A 55 -15.04 7.16 8.10
C ALA A 55 -16.29 7.65 7.36
N GLY A 56 -16.95 8.67 7.87
CA GLY A 56 -18.16 9.26 7.27
C GLY A 56 -17.90 10.34 6.22
N ARG A 57 -16.64 10.69 5.92
CA ARG A 57 -16.32 11.76 4.95
C ARG A 57 -16.41 11.26 3.51
N SER A 58 -16.80 12.17 2.60
CA SER A 58 -16.66 11.93 1.16
C SER A 58 -15.19 11.91 0.76
N ILE A 59 -14.83 11.10 -0.23
CA ILE A 59 -13.49 11.05 -0.82
C ILE A 59 -13.00 12.40 -1.35
N THR A 60 -13.92 13.30 -1.69
CA THR A 60 -13.62 14.66 -2.18
C THR A 60 -13.30 15.67 -1.06
N ARG A 61 -13.45 15.28 0.22
CA ARG A 61 -13.27 16.15 1.40
C ARG A 61 -12.12 15.72 2.29
N VAL A 62 -11.11 15.07 1.73
CA VAL A 62 -9.91 14.61 2.43
C VAL A 62 -8.66 15.04 1.68
N SER A 63 -7.54 15.17 2.40
CA SER A 63 -6.25 15.49 1.75
C SER A 63 -5.73 14.29 0.94
N GLY A 64 -4.79 14.54 0.01
CA GLY A 64 -4.20 13.47 -0.80
C GLY A 64 -3.57 12.36 0.04
N GLY A 65 -2.80 12.71 1.08
CA GLY A 65 -2.19 11.73 1.98
C GLY A 65 -3.23 10.94 2.81
N GLN A 66 -4.31 11.61 3.24
CA GLN A 66 -5.43 10.94 3.90
C GLN A 66 -6.14 9.96 2.96
N LEU A 67 -6.38 10.38 1.71
CA LEU A 67 -6.99 9.52 0.69
C LEU A 67 -6.10 8.31 0.41
N GLN A 68 -4.79 8.53 0.26
CA GLN A 68 -3.84 7.44 0.01
C GLN A 68 -3.83 6.41 1.16
N ARG A 69 -3.82 6.86 2.42
CA ARG A 69 -3.93 5.94 3.57
C ARG A 69 -5.27 5.18 3.60
N ALA A 70 -6.36 5.83 3.22
CA ALA A 70 -7.66 5.16 3.05
C ALA A 70 -7.64 4.12 1.91
N CYS A 71 -6.94 4.40 0.80
CA CYS A 71 -6.72 3.43 -0.28
C CYS A 71 -5.90 2.22 0.19
N ILE A 72 -4.90 2.43 1.04
CA ILE A 72 -4.16 1.33 1.67
C ILE A 72 -5.09 0.49 2.56
N CYS A 73 -5.94 1.11 3.41
CA CYS A 73 -6.95 0.37 4.18
C CYS A 73 -7.83 -0.51 3.29
N ARG A 74 -8.33 0.07 2.19
CA ARG A 74 -9.16 -0.64 1.21
C ARG A 74 -8.43 -1.83 0.60
N SER A 75 -7.16 -1.70 0.27
CA SER A 75 -6.34 -2.78 -0.29
C SER A 75 -6.06 -3.87 0.74
N MET A 76 -5.93 -3.51 2.02
CA MET A 76 -5.59 -4.41 3.10
C MET A 76 -6.78 -5.14 3.75
N ILE A 77 -8.04 -4.76 3.46
CA ILE A 77 -9.25 -5.29 4.14
C ILE A 77 -9.42 -6.81 3.98
N ASN A 78 -8.89 -7.39 2.91
CA ASN A 78 -8.91 -8.81 2.66
C ASN A 78 -7.62 -9.54 3.05
N HIS A 79 -6.73 -8.90 3.80
CA HIS A 79 -5.45 -9.44 4.25
C HIS A 79 -4.62 -10.07 3.11
N PRO A 80 -4.27 -9.30 2.06
CA PRO A 80 -3.50 -9.82 0.95
C PRO A 80 -2.07 -10.18 1.39
N GLU A 81 -1.49 -11.21 0.79
CA GLU A 81 -0.08 -11.56 0.97
C GLU A 81 0.84 -10.59 0.23
N ILE A 82 0.35 -10.02 -0.88
CA ILE A 82 1.09 -9.07 -1.71
C ILE A 82 0.22 -7.83 -1.95
N LEU A 83 0.79 -6.66 -1.73
CA LEU A 83 0.22 -5.36 -2.04
C LEU A 83 0.98 -4.73 -3.20
N PHE A 84 0.24 -4.37 -4.26
CA PHE A 84 0.77 -3.62 -5.40
C PHE A 84 0.51 -2.13 -5.20
N ALA A 85 1.53 -1.31 -5.34
CA ALA A 85 1.47 0.13 -5.23
C ALA A 85 2.16 0.78 -6.44
N ASP A 86 1.37 1.46 -7.27
CA ASP A 86 1.83 2.18 -8.45
C ASP A 86 1.83 3.67 -8.15
N GLU A 87 3.02 4.28 -8.17
CA GLU A 87 3.28 5.69 -7.84
C GLU A 87 2.54 6.18 -6.58
N PRO A 88 2.65 5.48 -5.44
CA PRO A 88 1.78 5.73 -4.28
C PRO A 88 2.01 7.10 -3.62
N THR A 89 3.06 7.82 -4.01
CA THR A 89 3.43 9.12 -3.45
C THR A 89 3.48 10.24 -4.50
N GLY A 90 3.28 9.92 -5.77
CA GLY A 90 3.51 10.85 -6.89
C GLY A 90 2.68 12.15 -6.85
N ALA A 91 1.47 12.10 -6.28
CA ALA A 91 0.60 13.27 -6.14
C ALA A 91 0.67 13.93 -4.75
N LEU A 92 1.63 13.56 -3.91
CA LEU A 92 1.71 14.00 -2.51
C LEU A 92 2.86 15.01 -2.31
N ASN A 93 2.68 15.92 -1.35
CA ASN A 93 3.81 16.71 -0.87
C ASN A 93 4.78 15.83 -0.05
N LYS A 94 6.01 16.33 0.18
CA LYS A 94 7.10 15.58 0.84
C LYS A 94 6.71 14.99 2.21
N SER A 95 5.96 15.74 3.03
CA SER A 95 5.53 15.27 4.35
C SER A 95 4.54 14.11 4.24
N ALA A 96 3.49 14.28 3.43
CA ALA A 96 2.48 13.25 3.21
C ALA A 96 3.08 11.99 2.54
N ALA A 97 4.03 12.16 1.62
CA ALA A 97 4.75 11.05 1.00
C ALA A 97 5.55 10.25 2.03
N ALA A 98 6.26 10.94 2.93
CA ALA A 98 7.01 10.29 4.01
C ALA A 98 6.07 9.50 4.94
N GLU A 99 4.94 10.08 5.36
CA GLU A 99 3.94 9.40 6.18
C GLU A 99 3.39 8.13 5.51
N VAL A 100 3.05 8.20 4.23
CA VAL A 100 2.56 7.05 3.46
C VAL A 100 3.63 5.96 3.35
N MET A 101 4.90 6.33 3.10
CA MET A 101 6.00 5.36 3.07
C MET A 101 6.24 4.68 4.42
N GLU A 102 6.09 5.40 5.54
CA GLU A 102 6.16 4.78 6.87
C GLU A 102 5.06 3.72 7.06
N GLU A 103 3.84 3.97 6.57
CA GLU A 103 2.77 2.97 6.65
C GLU A 103 3.08 1.72 5.81
N PHE A 104 3.65 1.86 4.62
CA PHE A 104 4.12 0.71 3.82
C PHE A 104 5.21 -0.07 4.56
N ILE A 105 6.17 0.61 5.19
CA ILE A 105 7.24 -0.05 5.96
C ILE A 105 6.67 -0.84 7.15
N LYS A 106 5.69 -0.28 7.87
CA LYS A 106 5.01 -0.97 8.98
C LYS A 106 4.29 -2.22 8.48
N LEU A 107 3.51 -2.13 7.40
CA LEU A 107 2.81 -3.26 6.80
C LEU A 107 3.78 -4.36 6.34
N ASN A 108 4.90 -3.97 5.75
CA ASN A 108 5.93 -4.93 5.34
C ASN A 108 6.59 -5.65 6.54
N ARG A 109 6.88 -4.92 7.62
CA ARG A 109 7.39 -5.52 8.88
C ARG A 109 6.42 -6.50 9.51
N GLU A 110 5.13 -6.34 9.28
CA GLU A 110 4.07 -7.25 9.73
C GLU A 110 3.84 -8.45 8.81
N GLY A 111 4.63 -8.57 7.74
CA GLY A 111 4.63 -9.74 6.85
C GLY A 111 3.95 -9.54 5.50
N THR A 112 3.37 -8.37 5.20
CA THR A 112 2.81 -8.10 3.86
C THR A 112 3.96 -7.85 2.87
N THR A 113 4.02 -8.60 1.78
CA THR A 113 4.93 -8.29 0.68
C THR A 113 4.41 -7.06 -0.09
N ILE A 114 5.30 -6.10 -0.36
CA ILE A 114 4.91 -4.88 -1.10
C ILE A 114 5.73 -4.82 -2.38
N LEU A 115 5.04 -4.78 -3.51
CA LEU A 115 5.63 -4.47 -4.81
C LEU A 115 5.24 -3.03 -5.17
N LEU A 116 6.24 -2.14 -5.15
CA LEU A 116 6.05 -0.71 -5.37
C LEU A 116 6.70 -0.32 -6.70
N VAL A 117 5.95 0.39 -7.54
CA VAL A 117 6.45 1.00 -8.77
C VAL A 117 6.61 2.49 -8.53
N THR A 118 7.76 3.06 -8.87
CA THR A 118 8.03 4.49 -8.73
C THR A 118 9.18 4.92 -9.62
N HIS A 119 9.18 6.18 -10.00
CA HIS A 119 10.30 6.87 -10.64
C HIS A 119 11.07 7.76 -9.63
N ASP A 120 10.71 7.77 -8.35
CA ASP A 120 11.39 8.55 -7.32
C ASP A 120 12.45 7.69 -6.61
N SER A 121 13.73 8.02 -6.81
CA SER A 121 14.87 7.31 -6.19
C SER A 121 14.83 7.36 -4.66
N LYS A 122 14.27 8.42 -4.08
CA LYS A 122 14.09 8.56 -2.64
C LYS A 122 13.08 7.56 -2.10
N VAL A 123 11.98 7.34 -2.82
CA VAL A 123 11.00 6.29 -2.50
C VAL A 123 11.64 4.91 -2.68
N ALA A 124 12.33 4.68 -3.80
CA ALA A 124 13.03 3.43 -4.07
C ALA A 124 14.08 3.09 -2.99
N SER A 125 14.79 4.10 -2.45
CA SER A 125 15.80 3.91 -1.39
C SER A 125 15.21 3.36 -0.07
N ARG A 126 13.88 3.45 0.10
CA ARG A 126 13.18 2.86 1.27
C ARG A 126 12.90 1.36 1.11
N CYS A 127 13.06 0.81 -0.10
CA CYS A 127 12.84 -0.59 -0.40
C CYS A 127 14.09 -1.45 -0.11
N SER A 128 13.91 -2.73 0.21
CA SER A 128 15.02 -3.67 0.43
C SER A 128 15.60 -4.22 -0.85
N ARG A 129 14.83 -4.19 -1.93
CA ARG A 129 15.20 -4.69 -3.26
C ARG A 129 14.62 -3.77 -4.32
N ILE A 130 15.44 -3.39 -5.29
CA ILE A 130 15.07 -2.52 -6.39
C ILE A 130 15.36 -3.25 -7.69
N LEU A 131 14.38 -3.24 -8.60
CA LEU A 131 14.52 -3.75 -9.96
C LEU A 131 14.41 -2.57 -10.92
N TYR A 132 15.40 -2.38 -11.77
CA TYR A 132 15.37 -1.38 -12.81
C TYR A 132 14.74 -1.96 -14.08
N LEU A 133 13.63 -1.38 -14.50
CA LEU A 133 12.90 -1.79 -15.70
C LEU A 133 13.11 -0.76 -16.82
N LEU A 134 13.49 -1.24 -18.00
CA LEU A 134 13.60 -0.44 -19.21
C LEU A 134 12.98 -1.24 -20.36
N ASP A 135 12.06 -0.61 -21.11
CA ASP A 135 11.36 -1.21 -22.26
C ASP A 135 10.76 -2.60 -21.96
N GLY A 136 10.18 -2.75 -20.76
CA GLY A 136 9.53 -3.99 -20.32
C GLY A 136 10.48 -5.10 -19.86
N ASN A 137 11.79 -4.84 -19.82
CA ASN A 137 12.81 -5.80 -19.37
C ASN A 137 13.42 -5.37 -18.03
N ILE A 138 13.80 -6.35 -17.21
CA ILE A 138 14.61 -6.11 -16.01
C ILE A 138 16.06 -5.98 -16.43
N CYS A 139 16.61 -4.75 -16.35
CA CYS A 139 17.97 -4.43 -16.74
C CYS A 139 18.95 -4.38 -15.58
N GLY A 140 18.44 -4.33 -14.34
CA GLY A 140 19.32 -4.31 -13.15
C GLY A 140 18.57 -4.67 -11.88
N GLU A 141 19.33 -5.10 -10.88
CA GLU A 141 18.86 -5.40 -9.53
C GLU A 141 19.83 -4.82 -8.51
N LEU A 142 19.28 -4.08 -7.52
CA LEU A 142 20.01 -3.60 -6.36
C LEU A 142 19.36 -4.12 -5.08
N LYS A 143 20.14 -4.75 -4.21
CA LYS A 143 19.72 -5.14 -2.85
C LYS A 143 20.32 -4.18 -1.84
N LEU A 144 19.48 -3.61 -1.01
CA LEU A 144 19.89 -2.73 0.06
C LEU A 144 19.77 -3.46 1.41
N PRO A 145 20.76 -3.30 2.32
CA PRO A 145 20.66 -3.84 3.67
C PRO A 145 19.41 -3.29 4.36
N LYS A 146 18.89 -4.00 5.37
CA LYS A 146 17.75 -3.49 6.15
C LYS A 146 18.10 -2.10 6.70
N ALA A 147 17.15 -1.17 6.61
CA ALA A 147 17.32 0.17 7.14
C ALA A 147 17.42 0.12 8.67
N GLU A 148 18.60 0.38 9.22
CA GLU A 148 18.84 0.55 10.65
C GLU A 148 19.27 1.99 10.90
N GLY A 149 18.47 2.74 11.66
CA GLY A 149 18.82 4.09 12.12
C GLY A 149 19.00 5.14 11.02
N SER A 150 20.02 5.98 11.15
CA SER A 150 20.28 7.19 10.34
C SER A 150 20.80 6.96 8.92
N MET A 151 20.61 5.78 8.34
CA MET A 151 21.19 5.41 7.03
C MET A 151 20.37 5.87 5.80
N GLU A 152 19.29 6.63 5.98
CA GLU A 152 18.41 7.02 4.85
C GLU A 152 19.16 7.77 3.74
N LYS A 153 19.98 8.75 4.12
CA LYS A 153 20.74 9.55 3.17
C LYS A 153 21.76 8.72 2.39
N GLN A 154 22.44 7.81 3.07
CA GLN A 154 23.42 6.92 2.44
C GLN A 154 22.74 5.95 1.48
N ARG A 155 21.56 5.45 1.82
CA ARG A 155 20.77 4.59 0.93
C ARG A 155 20.31 5.34 -0.32
N GLU A 156 19.85 6.58 -0.18
CA GLU A 156 19.47 7.44 -1.29
C GLU A 156 20.68 7.72 -2.22
N GLU A 157 21.85 8.03 -1.68
CA GLU A 157 23.08 8.19 -2.44
C GLU A 157 23.47 6.89 -3.20
N THR A 158 23.36 5.73 -2.53
CA THR A 158 23.65 4.43 -3.15
C THR A 158 22.71 4.16 -4.34
N VAL A 159 21.41 4.42 -4.17
CA VAL A 159 20.42 4.23 -5.24
C VAL A 159 20.67 5.17 -6.40
N ASN A 160 20.93 6.46 -6.13
CA ASN A 160 21.19 7.45 -7.17
C ASN A 160 22.44 7.09 -7.99
N ASN A 161 23.53 6.69 -7.34
CA ASN A 161 24.76 6.29 -8.03
C ASN A 161 24.51 5.05 -8.91
N TRP A 162 23.82 4.04 -8.38
CA TRP A 162 23.48 2.86 -9.14
C TRP A 162 22.56 3.14 -10.32
N LEU A 163 21.56 4.02 -10.17
CA LEU A 163 20.69 4.43 -11.28
C LEU A 163 21.46 5.16 -12.38
N MET A 164 22.43 6.03 -12.02
CA MET A 164 23.31 6.66 -12.99
C MET A 164 24.15 5.66 -13.79
N GLU A 165 24.64 4.59 -13.15
CA GLU A 165 25.35 3.50 -13.82
C GLU A 165 24.43 2.74 -14.80
N MET A 166 23.15 2.66 -14.50
CA MET A 166 22.13 2.05 -15.38
C MET A 166 21.69 2.96 -16.53
N GLY A 167 22.12 4.23 -16.56
CA GLY A 167 21.78 5.18 -17.62
C GLY A 167 20.46 5.92 -17.39
N TRP A 168 20.00 5.99 -16.12
CA TRP A 168 18.78 6.69 -15.72
C TRP A 168 19.02 8.19 -15.53
#